data_4debe5fceb7fa4dfe526810e0dc4dfbc
#
_entry.id   4debe5fceb7fa4dfe526810e0dc4dfbc
#
_cell.length_a   1.000
_cell.length_b   1.000
_cell.length_c   1.000
_cell.angle_alpha   90.00
_cell.angle_beta   90.00
_cell.angle_gamma   90.00
#
_symmetry.space_group_name_H-M   'P 1'
#
loop_
_entity.id
_entity.type
_entity.pdbx_description
1 polymer ?
#
loop_
_entity_poly.entity_id
_entity_poly.type
_entity_poly.pdbx_seq_one_letter_code
_entity_poly.pdbx_strand_id
1 'polypeptide(L)' 'MIKFTLQGEFIPLIQLLKAVDLVGSGGEAQMVVQDGLVKYNGEVDYRKRLKVKKGDKVEFNGTTVNII' A
#
# COMPACT_ATOMS: atom_id res chain seq x y z
N MET A 1 -3.87 -11.43 6.61
CA MET A 1 -4.40 -10.05 6.65
C MET A 1 -3.61 -9.22 7.65
N ILE A 2 -3.20 -8.05 7.25
CA ILE A 2 -2.41 -7.15 8.09
C ILE A 2 -3.29 -5.96 8.46
N LYS A 3 -3.21 -5.52 9.72
CA LYS A 3 -3.86 -4.29 10.15
C LYS A 3 -2.78 -3.25 10.40
N PHE A 4 -2.88 -2.10 9.75
CA PHE A 4 -1.94 -1.00 9.91
C PHE A 4 -2.65 0.17 10.56
N THR A 5 -2.21 0.55 11.76
CA THR A 5 -2.78 1.69 12.48
C THR A 5 -2.16 2.96 11.94
N LEU A 6 -2.97 3.75 11.23
CA LEU A 6 -2.50 5.00 10.64
C LEU A 6 -2.48 6.10 11.68
N GLN A 7 -1.35 6.78 11.79
CA GLN A 7 -1.23 7.99 12.59
C GLN A 7 -1.19 9.17 11.63
N GLY A 8 -2.07 10.15 11.85
CA GLY A 8 -2.22 11.27 10.94
C GLY A 8 -3.31 11.04 9.92
N GLU A 9 -3.30 11.84 8.85
CA GLU A 9 -4.40 11.86 7.88
C GLU A 9 -4.24 10.84 6.77
N PHE A 10 -3.01 10.52 6.39
CA PHE A 10 -2.75 9.59 5.30
C PHE A 10 -1.32 9.05 5.37
N ILE A 11 -1.07 8.00 4.60
CA ILE A 11 0.28 7.50 4.36
C ILE A 11 0.43 7.28 2.85
N PRO A 12 1.54 7.72 2.23
CA PRO A 12 1.77 7.43 0.81
C PRO A 12 1.86 5.92 0.57
N LEU A 13 1.29 5.45 -0.54
CA LEU A 13 1.22 4.02 -0.85
C LEU A 13 2.58 3.33 -0.79
N ILE A 14 3.61 3.95 -1.37
CA ILE A 14 4.96 3.38 -1.35
C ILE A 14 5.47 3.21 0.07
N GLN A 15 5.24 4.20 0.90
CA GLN A 15 5.68 4.15 2.30
C GLN A 15 4.92 3.09 3.08
N LEU A 16 3.63 2.91 2.81
CA LEU A 16 2.82 1.86 3.44
C LEU A 16 3.38 0.48 3.12
N LEU A 17 3.71 0.22 1.85
CA LEU A 17 4.24 -1.08 1.43
C LEU A 17 5.53 -1.41 2.15
N LYS A 18 6.38 -0.41 2.38
CA LYS A 18 7.61 -0.60 3.15
C LYS A 18 7.32 -0.81 4.64
N ALA A 19 6.41 -0.02 5.18
CA ALA A 19 6.11 -0.04 6.62
C ALA A 19 5.57 -1.39 7.07
N VAL A 20 4.85 -2.10 6.21
CA VAL A 20 4.29 -3.42 6.53
C VAL A 20 5.16 -4.57 6.00
N ASP A 21 6.37 -4.26 5.55
CA ASP A 21 7.35 -5.26 5.07
C ASP A 21 6.89 -6.10 3.90
N LEU A 22 6.00 -5.58 3.07
CA LEU A 22 5.62 -6.27 1.84
C LEU A 22 6.67 -6.09 0.74
N VAL A 23 7.49 -5.05 0.86
CA VAL A 23 8.62 -4.82 -0.03
C VAL A 23 9.84 -4.42 0.82
N GLY A 24 11.03 -4.60 0.28
CA GLY A 24 12.26 -4.36 1.01
C GLY A 24 12.83 -2.94 0.85
N SER A 25 12.35 -2.17 -0.12
CA SER A 25 12.90 -0.85 -0.39
C SER A 25 11.89 0.02 -1.11
N GLY A 26 12.18 1.34 -1.17
CA GLY A 26 11.35 2.28 -1.92
C GLY A 26 11.38 1.99 -3.41
N GLY A 27 12.54 1.56 -3.94
CA GLY A 27 12.65 1.19 -5.35
C GLY A 27 11.78 0.00 -5.71
N GLU A 28 11.76 -1.00 -4.86
CA GLU A 28 10.89 -2.16 -5.05
C GLU A 28 9.42 -1.76 -4.97
N ALA A 29 9.07 -0.91 -4.00
CA ALA A 29 7.70 -0.42 -3.88
C ALA A 29 7.25 0.30 -5.14
N GLN A 30 8.10 1.17 -5.70
CA GLN A 30 7.77 1.86 -6.94
C GLN A 30 7.56 0.88 -8.09
N MET A 31 8.42 -0.13 -8.18
CA MET A 31 8.35 -1.10 -9.26
C MET A 31 7.04 -1.89 -9.22
N VAL A 32 6.64 -2.39 -8.05
CA VAL A 32 5.42 -3.21 -7.96
C VAL A 32 4.18 -2.38 -8.22
N VAL A 33 4.17 -1.11 -7.83
CA VAL A 33 3.05 -0.21 -8.14
C VAL A 33 2.98 0.05 -9.65
N GLN A 34 4.11 0.35 -10.29
CA GLN A 34 4.16 0.58 -11.73
C GLN A 34 3.77 -0.65 -12.53
N ASP A 35 4.08 -1.84 -12.03
CA ASP A 35 3.78 -3.09 -12.72
C ASP A 35 2.32 -3.54 -12.54
N GLY A 36 1.51 -2.76 -11.83
CA GLY A 36 0.09 -3.08 -11.65
C GLY A 36 -0.15 -4.23 -10.69
N LEU A 37 0.78 -4.47 -9.77
CA LEU A 37 0.70 -5.59 -8.83
C LEU A 37 0.00 -5.22 -7.53
N VAL A 38 -0.34 -3.94 -7.35
CA VAL A 38 -0.94 -3.43 -6.12
C VAL A 38 -2.37 -3.00 -6.39
N LYS A 39 -3.30 -3.45 -5.53
CA LYS A 39 -4.69 -3.05 -5.60
C LYS A 39 -5.02 -2.14 -4.43
N TYR A 40 -5.77 -1.10 -4.72
CA TYR A 40 -6.27 -0.14 -3.74
C TYR A 40 -7.78 -0.19 -3.75
N ASN A 41 -8.36 -0.60 -2.62
CA ASN A 41 -9.81 -0.77 -2.48
C ASN A 41 -10.41 -1.64 -3.60
N GLY A 42 -9.69 -2.71 -3.95
CA GLY A 42 -10.15 -3.71 -4.90
C GLY A 42 -9.77 -3.48 -6.35
N GLU A 43 -9.12 -2.37 -6.68
CA GLU A 43 -8.74 -2.04 -8.05
C GLU A 43 -7.26 -1.77 -8.16
N VAL A 44 -6.65 -2.19 -9.27
CA VAL A 44 -5.24 -1.89 -9.55
C VAL A 44 -5.05 -0.37 -9.59
N ASP A 45 -4.05 0.12 -8.89
CA ASP A 45 -3.72 1.54 -8.86
C ASP A 45 -2.23 1.71 -9.15
N TYR A 46 -1.93 2.61 -10.08
CA TYR A 46 -0.56 2.85 -10.54
C TYR A 46 0.07 4.10 -9.91
N ARG A 47 -0.65 4.76 -9.00
CA ARG A 47 -0.19 6.01 -8.41
C ARG A 47 0.76 5.73 -7.25
N LYS A 48 2.03 6.01 -7.43
CA LYS A 48 3.05 5.75 -6.40
C LYS A 48 2.83 6.56 -5.14
N ARG A 49 2.33 7.78 -5.28
CA ARG A 49 2.13 8.71 -4.16
C ARG A 49 0.68 8.79 -3.73
N LEU A 50 -0.09 7.76 -4.03
CA LEU A 50 -1.48 7.71 -3.59
C LEU A 50 -1.55 7.89 -2.07
N LYS A 51 -2.45 8.75 -1.62
CA LYS A 51 -2.67 8.98 -0.19
C LYS A 51 -3.64 7.94 0.34
N VAL A 52 -3.11 7.01 1.12
CA VAL A 52 -3.90 5.94 1.71
C VAL A 52 -4.39 6.41 3.08
N LYS A 53 -5.68 6.21 3.37
CA LYS A 53 -6.35 6.75 4.54
C LYS A 53 -6.98 5.63 5.38
N LYS A 54 -7.40 5.98 6.58
CA LYS A 54 -8.15 5.06 7.43
C LYS A 54 -9.39 4.56 6.71
N GLY A 55 -9.66 3.27 6.82
CA GLY A 55 -10.77 2.63 6.14
C GLY A 55 -10.42 2.07 4.77
N ASP A 56 -9.25 2.42 4.24
CA ASP A 56 -8.80 1.89 2.97
C ASP A 56 -8.21 0.50 3.11
N LYS A 57 -8.13 -0.20 1.99
CA LYS A 57 -7.58 -1.54 1.91
C LYS A 57 -6.59 -1.60 0.75
N VAL A 58 -5.40 -2.18 1.01
CA VAL A 58 -4.35 -2.34 0.01
C VAL A 58 -4.00 -3.81 -0.10
N GLU A 59 -3.90 -4.32 -1.32
CA GLU A 59 -3.56 -5.72 -1.56
C GLU A 59 -2.31 -5.83 -2.43
N PHE A 60 -1.41 -6.71 -2.04
CA PHE A 60 -0.23 -7.01 -2.81
C PHE A 60 0.20 -8.45 -2.53
N ASN A 61 0.45 -9.21 -3.60
CA ASN A 61 0.99 -10.56 -3.53
C ASN A 61 0.18 -11.48 -2.59
N GLY A 62 -1.15 -11.40 -2.69
CA GLY A 62 -2.04 -12.24 -1.89
C GLY A 62 -2.23 -11.77 -0.46
N THR A 63 -1.59 -10.69 -0.06
CA THR A 63 -1.71 -10.13 1.29
C THR A 63 -2.58 -8.88 1.25
N THR A 64 -3.51 -8.78 2.19
CA THR A 64 -4.38 -7.61 2.33
C THR A 64 -3.98 -6.82 3.56
N VAL A 65 -3.83 -5.51 3.40
CA VAL A 65 -3.55 -4.58 4.50
C VAL A 65 -4.78 -3.72 4.72
N ASN A 66 -5.33 -3.76 5.92
CA ASN A 66 -6.45 -2.89 6.32
C ASN A 66 -5.89 -1.71 7.10
N ILE A 67 -6.27 -0.51 6.69
CA ILE A 67 -5.80 0.73 7.32
C ILE A 67 -6.83 1.14 8.39
N ILE A 68 -6.38 1.19 9.62
CA ILE A 68 -7.26 1.48 10.76
C ILE A 68 -6.78 2.66 11.57
#